data_7d79d9c0d09391fb380abd00c572c467
#
_entry.id   7d79d9c0d09391fb380abd00c572c467
#
_cell.length_a   1.000
_cell.length_b   1.000
_cell.length_c   1.000
_cell.angle_alpha   90.00
_cell.angle_beta   90.00
_cell.angle_gamma   90.00
#
_symmetry.space_group_name_H-M   'P 1'
#
loop_
_entity.id
_entity.type
_entity.pdbx_description
1 polymer ?
#
loop_
_entity_poly.entity_id
_entity_poly.type
_entity_poly.pdbx_seq_one_letter_code
_entity_poly.pdbx_strand_id
1 'polypeptide(L)'
;EWLDPEKEKKSAYGFGLSFDQKVHDAVTLFARYGWQDPKVYNPDITASGDLNYSLKHSWSAGLQVEGKPWRRENDVLGLAVGQVIPSQDYRRSFDPELACKDEGHLEAYYSMHINDHLSISPDFQYIWNPFGKDISDDTDDIFIYGLRTQVDF
;
A
#
# COMPACT_ATOMS: atom_id res chain seq x y z
N GLU A 1 -0.63 -28.37 -6.76
CA GLU A 1 -1.85 -28.64 -7.56
C GLU A 1 -2.36 -27.32 -8.13
N TRP A 2 -1.59 -26.79 -9.10
CA TRP A 2 -1.72 -25.40 -9.57
C TRP A 2 -2.72 -25.20 -10.71
N LEU A 3 -3.25 -26.28 -11.27
CA LEU A 3 -4.16 -26.20 -12.40
C LEU A 3 -5.25 -27.27 -12.24
N ASP A 4 -6.39 -26.86 -11.73
CA ASP A 4 -7.61 -27.62 -11.89
C ASP A 4 -8.08 -27.44 -13.35
N PRO A 5 -8.04 -28.47 -14.19
CA PRO A 5 -8.41 -28.37 -15.60
C PRO A 5 -9.90 -28.13 -15.82
N GLU A 6 -10.73 -28.26 -14.78
CA GLU A 6 -12.18 -28.03 -14.85
C GLU A 6 -12.57 -26.58 -14.49
N LYS A 7 -11.64 -25.74 -14.02
CA LYS A 7 -11.92 -24.32 -13.76
C LYS A 7 -11.91 -23.52 -15.05
N GLU A 8 -12.97 -22.82 -15.31
CA GLU A 8 -13.05 -21.86 -16.42
C GLU A 8 -11.92 -20.83 -16.32
N LYS A 9 -11.07 -20.79 -17.33
CA LYS A 9 -10.02 -19.76 -17.44
C LYS A 9 -10.68 -18.42 -17.71
N LYS A 10 -10.59 -17.49 -16.77
CA LYS A 10 -11.02 -16.11 -16.96
C LYS A 10 -9.81 -15.24 -17.33
N SER A 11 -9.97 -14.44 -18.36
CA SER A 11 -8.97 -13.43 -18.71
C SER A 11 -9.12 -12.22 -17.78
N ALA A 12 -8.01 -11.78 -17.26
CA ALA A 12 -7.91 -10.58 -16.46
C ALA A 12 -7.02 -9.56 -17.14
N TYR A 13 -7.37 -8.30 -17.00
CA TYR A 13 -6.56 -7.20 -17.49
C TYR A 13 -6.57 -6.04 -16.49
N GLY A 14 -5.55 -5.24 -16.56
CA GLY A 14 -5.39 -4.07 -15.72
C GLY A 14 -4.33 -3.14 -16.30
N PHE A 15 -4.24 -1.95 -15.76
CA PHE A 15 -3.19 -1.01 -16.11
C PHE A 15 -2.73 -0.24 -14.87
N GLY A 16 -1.52 0.26 -14.92
CA GLY A 16 -0.95 1.12 -13.89
C GLY A 16 -0.29 2.34 -14.49
N LEU A 17 -0.40 3.45 -13.79
CA LEU A 17 0.31 4.69 -14.09
C LEU A 17 1.28 4.98 -12.94
N SER A 18 2.48 5.43 -13.30
CA SER A 18 3.52 5.79 -12.36
C SER A 18 4.14 7.12 -12.78
N PHE A 19 4.19 8.04 -11.86
CA PHE A 19 4.75 9.37 -12.05
C PHE A 19 5.73 9.68 -10.92
N ASP A 20 6.93 10.15 -11.28
CA ASP A 20 7.95 10.63 -10.37
C ASP A 20 8.54 11.91 -10.93
N GLN A 21 8.56 12.96 -10.14
CA GLN A 21 9.05 14.27 -10.56
C GLN A 21 9.86 14.96 -9.46
N LYS A 22 11.09 15.30 -9.75
CA LYS A 22 11.87 16.23 -8.94
C LYS A 22 11.34 17.64 -9.17
N VAL A 23 10.72 18.23 -8.15
CA VAL A 23 10.09 19.56 -8.21
C VAL A 23 10.95 20.64 -7.59
N HIS A 24 11.94 20.26 -6.79
CA HIS A 24 12.91 21.15 -6.16
C HIS A 24 14.22 20.39 -5.97
N ASP A 25 15.34 21.10 -5.73
CA ASP A 25 16.66 20.47 -5.53
C ASP A 25 16.71 19.42 -4.43
N ALA A 26 15.82 19.52 -3.45
CA ALA A 26 15.72 18.58 -2.35
C ALA A 26 14.39 17.80 -2.32
N VAL A 27 13.45 18.03 -3.25
CA VAL A 27 12.10 17.47 -3.16
C VAL A 27 11.74 16.72 -4.44
N THR A 28 11.38 15.46 -4.27
CA THR A 28 10.80 14.61 -5.32
C THR A 28 9.39 14.22 -4.93
N LEU A 29 8.45 14.37 -5.84
CA LEU A 29 7.07 13.91 -5.71
C LEU A 29 6.90 12.62 -6.49
N PHE A 30 6.01 11.76 -5.99
CA PHE A 30 5.56 10.60 -6.76
C PHE A 30 4.04 10.44 -6.68
N ALA A 31 3.49 9.82 -7.71
CA ALA A 31 2.11 9.35 -7.72
C ALA A 31 2.01 8.02 -8.46
N ARG A 32 1.14 7.14 -7.97
CA ARG A 32 0.86 5.84 -8.55
C ARG A 32 -0.65 5.67 -8.63
N TYR A 33 -1.10 5.04 -9.69
CA TYR A 33 -2.49 4.64 -9.84
C TYR A 33 -2.55 3.27 -10.51
N GLY A 34 -3.37 2.40 -9.99
CA GLY A 34 -3.62 1.07 -10.54
C GLY A 34 -5.11 0.83 -10.73
N TRP A 35 -5.46 0.16 -11.80
CA TRP A 35 -6.78 -0.38 -12.05
C TRP A 35 -6.67 -1.80 -12.54
N GLN A 36 -7.55 -2.66 -12.05
CA GLN A 36 -7.67 -4.04 -12.52
C GLN A 36 -9.13 -4.45 -12.70
N ASP A 37 -9.37 -5.38 -13.61
CA ASP A 37 -10.68 -5.99 -13.77
C ASP A 37 -11.02 -6.80 -12.51
N PRO A 38 -12.09 -6.45 -11.78
CA PRO A 38 -12.45 -7.11 -10.53
C PRO A 38 -12.91 -8.57 -10.69
N LYS A 39 -13.08 -9.04 -11.91
CA LYS A 39 -13.49 -10.43 -12.21
C LYS A 39 -12.39 -11.47 -11.94
N VAL A 40 -11.18 -11.02 -11.61
CA VAL A 40 -10.10 -11.93 -11.26
C VAL A 40 -10.22 -12.36 -9.81
N TYR A 41 -10.64 -13.57 -9.69
CA TYR A 41 -10.73 -14.29 -8.44
C TYR A 41 -9.40 -14.98 -8.16
N ASN A 42 -8.79 -14.74 -7.01
CA ASN A 42 -7.67 -15.56 -6.53
C ASN A 42 -8.19 -16.60 -5.53
N PRO A 43 -8.33 -17.86 -5.92
CA PRO A 43 -8.88 -18.91 -5.04
C PRO A 43 -7.97 -19.26 -3.86
N ASP A 44 -6.68 -18.90 -3.91
CA ASP A 44 -5.71 -19.31 -2.89
C ASP A 44 -5.83 -18.54 -1.57
N ILE A 45 -6.59 -17.45 -1.56
CA ILE A 45 -6.85 -16.67 -0.34
C ILE A 45 -8.05 -17.23 0.45
N THR A 46 -8.79 -18.19 -0.11
CA THR A 46 -10.00 -18.76 0.49
C THR A 46 -9.80 -19.98 1.37
N ALA A 47 -8.59 -20.41 1.64
CA ALA A 47 -8.34 -21.58 2.48
C ALA A 47 -8.89 -21.43 3.93
N SER A 48 -9.24 -20.22 4.35
CA SER A 48 -9.84 -19.93 5.65
C SER A 48 -11.33 -19.60 5.62
N GLY A 49 -11.99 -19.67 4.45
CA GLY A 49 -13.42 -19.33 4.33
C GLY A 49 -13.73 -17.84 4.35
N ASP A 50 -12.69 -16.99 4.40
CA ASP A 50 -12.87 -15.56 4.40
C ASP A 50 -13.09 -15.00 2.99
N LEU A 51 -13.84 -13.90 2.92
CA LEU A 51 -14.20 -13.19 1.69
C LEU A 51 -12.94 -12.78 0.92
N ASN A 52 -12.90 -13.10 -0.37
CA ASN A 52 -11.81 -12.65 -1.24
C ASN A 52 -11.76 -11.14 -1.34
N TYR A 53 -10.74 -10.54 -0.76
CA TYR A 53 -10.50 -9.11 -0.88
C TYR A 53 -10.13 -8.77 -2.33
N SER A 54 -11.14 -8.45 -3.13
CA SER A 54 -10.99 -8.11 -4.53
C SER A 54 -10.91 -6.60 -4.68
N LEU A 55 -9.81 -6.15 -5.26
CA LEU A 55 -9.52 -4.73 -5.49
C LEU A 55 -9.92 -4.32 -6.90
N LYS A 56 -10.40 -3.11 -7.07
CA LYS A 56 -10.69 -2.50 -8.36
C LYS A 56 -9.72 -1.39 -8.70
N HIS A 57 -9.43 -0.54 -7.73
CA HIS A 57 -8.52 0.59 -7.89
C HIS A 57 -7.53 0.64 -6.72
N SER A 58 -6.35 1.19 -6.98
CA SER A 58 -5.43 1.62 -5.95
C SER A 58 -4.76 2.92 -6.39
N TRP A 59 -4.47 3.78 -5.45
CA TRP A 59 -3.67 4.95 -5.71
C TRP A 59 -2.76 5.23 -4.53
N SER A 60 -1.62 5.83 -4.79
CA SER A 60 -0.74 6.39 -3.78
C SER A 60 -0.06 7.64 -4.30
N ALA A 61 0.24 8.55 -3.38
CA ALA A 61 1.01 9.74 -3.66
C ALA A 61 1.92 10.03 -2.46
N GLY A 62 3.03 10.68 -2.71
CA GLY A 62 3.95 11.02 -1.65
C GLY A 62 5.09 11.91 -2.11
N LEU A 63 5.98 12.15 -1.18
CA LEU A 63 7.16 12.95 -1.42
C LEU A 63 8.37 12.39 -0.68
N GLN A 64 9.53 12.69 -1.24
CA GLN A 64 10.83 12.52 -0.58
C GLN A 64 11.52 13.86 -0.48
N VAL A 65 12.12 14.13 0.67
CA VAL A 65 12.90 15.34 0.93
C VAL A 65 14.32 14.93 1.30
N GLU A 66 15.28 15.32 0.45
CA GLU A 66 16.72 15.17 0.76
C GLU A 66 17.09 16.13 1.91
N GLY A 67 17.98 15.69 2.79
CA GLY A 67 18.31 16.39 4.03
C GLY A 67 19.11 17.69 3.91
N LYS A 68 19.25 18.24 2.72
CA LYS A 68 19.92 19.53 2.47
C LYS A 68 19.43 20.68 3.35
N PRO A 69 18.10 20.87 3.56
CA PRO A 69 17.59 21.96 4.40
C PRO A 69 18.06 21.89 5.86
N TRP A 70 18.36 20.70 6.36
CA TRP A 70 18.83 20.53 7.76
C TRP A 70 20.29 20.04 7.85
N ARG A 71 21.08 20.26 6.77
CA ARG A 71 22.53 20.00 6.70
C ARG A 71 22.93 18.53 6.85
N ARG A 72 22.07 17.62 6.42
CA ARG A 72 22.31 16.18 6.35
C ARG A 72 21.97 15.68 4.94
N GLU A 73 22.81 16.08 3.99
CA GLU A 73 22.55 15.96 2.54
C GLU A 73 22.25 14.52 2.08
N ASN A 74 22.80 13.53 2.79
CA ASN A 74 22.60 12.11 2.47
C ASN A 74 21.39 11.48 3.17
N ASP A 75 20.73 12.21 4.07
CA ASP A 75 19.52 11.72 4.72
C ASP A 75 18.29 11.95 3.82
N VAL A 76 17.26 11.14 4.01
CA VAL A 76 16.00 11.24 3.27
C VAL A 76 14.81 11.11 4.21
N LEU A 77 13.91 12.07 4.16
CA LEU A 77 12.57 11.97 4.74
C LEU A 77 11.58 11.57 3.64
N GLY A 78 10.82 10.52 3.87
CA GLY A 78 9.74 10.08 2.98
C GLY A 78 8.39 10.13 3.66
N LEU A 79 7.37 10.59 2.93
CA LEU A 79 5.97 10.59 3.33
C LEU A 79 5.13 10.07 2.17
N ALA A 80 4.21 9.16 2.46
CA ALA A 80 3.31 8.59 1.47
C ALA A 80 1.92 8.39 2.05
N VAL A 81 0.90 8.54 1.21
CA VAL A 81 -0.47 8.19 1.50
C VAL A 81 -1.07 7.47 0.30
N GLY A 82 -1.93 6.51 0.54
CA GLY A 82 -2.60 5.78 -0.52
C GLY A 82 -3.90 5.16 -0.03
N GLN A 83 -4.68 4.70 -0.99
CA GLN A 83 -5.91 3.95 -0.72
C GLN A 83 -6.06 2.80 -1.69
N VAL A 84 -6.70 1.77 -1.19
CA VAL A 84 -7.13 0.61 -1.94
C VAL A 84 -8.65 0.59 -1.95
N ILE A 85 -9.23 0.51 -3.13
CA ILE A 85 -10.67 0.61 -3.33
C ILE A 85 -11.18 -0.78 -3.71
N PRO A 86 -11.96 -1.42 -2.84
CA PRO A 86 -12.54 -2.74 -3.08
C PRO A 86 -13.48 -2.76 -4.29
N SER A 87 -13.61 -3.93 -4.89
CA SER A 87 -14.57 -4.16 -5.99
C SER A 87 -16.02 -4.07 -5.49
N GLN A 88 -16.95 -3.85 -6.41
CA GLN A 88 -18.38 -3.85 -6.06
C GLN A 88 -18.86 -5.21 -5.56
N ASP A 89 -18.30 -6.29 -6.10
CA ASP A 89 -18.68 -7.64 -5.69
C ASP A 89 -18.21 -7.92 -4.25
N TYR A 90 -17.00 -7.46 -3.90
CA TYR A 90 -16.53 -7.50 -2.52
C TYR A 90 -17.41 -6.68 -1.58
N ARG A 91 -17.76 -5.44 -1.96
CA ARG A 91 -18.65 -4.58 -1.16
C ARG A 91 -20.04 -5.18 -0.93
N ARG A 92 -20.59 -5.89 -1.93
CA ARG A 92 -21.91 -6.56 -1.83
C ARG A 92 -21.88 -7.82 -0.96
N SER A 93 -20.72 -8.38 -0.70
CA SER A 93 -20.57 -9.54 0.18
C SER A 93 -20.56 -9.15 1.66
N PHE A 94 -20.47 -7.86 1.97
CA PHE A 94 -20.62 -7.35 3.33
C PHE A 94 -22.09 -7.34 3.74
N ASP A 95 -22.30 -7.50 5.05
CA ASP A 95 -23.63 -7.28 5.64
C ASP A 95 -24.12 -5.86 5.26
N PRO A 96 -25.37 -5.69 4.81
CA PRO A 96 -25.92 -4.37 4.51
C PRO A 96 -25.86 -3.37 5.67
N GLU A 97 -25.76 -3.85 6.91
CA GLU A 97 -25.59 -3.03 8.11
C GLU A 97 -24.11 -2.59 8.31
N LEU A 98 -23.16 -3.27 7.66
CA LEU A 98 -21.73 -2.98 7.71
C LEU A 98 -21.28 -2.37 6.37
N ALA A 99 -21.09 -1.08 6.33
CA ALA A 99 -20.60 -0.41 5.13
C ALA A 99 -19.12 -0.76 4.85
N CYS A 100 -18.84 -1.42 3.72
CA CYS A 100 -17.46 -1.60 3.27
C CYS A 100 -16.82 -0.26 2.89
N LYS A 101 -15.76 0.13 3.58
CA LYS A 101 -15.00 1.35 3.36
C LYS A 101 -13.75 1.09 2.51
N ASP A 102 -13.12 2.17 2.06
CA ASP A 102 -11.82 2.08 1.39
C ASP A 102 -10.73 1.95 2.46
N GLU A 103 -9.84 0.96 2.28
CA GLU A 103 -8.65 0.83 3.11
C GLU A 103 -7.67 1.94 2.75
N GLY A 104 -7.12 2.59 3.73
CA GLY A 104 -6.11 3.62 3.52
C GLY A 104 -4.82 3.31 4.26
N HIS A 105 -3.74 3.88 3.75
CA HIS A 105 -2.38 3.64 4.22
C HIS A 105 -1.60 4.95 4.23
N LEU A 106 -1.00 5.27 5.35
CA LEU A 106 -0.04 6.36 5.49
C LEU A 106 1.29 5.77 5.94
N GLU A 107 2.38 6.21 5.33
CA GLU A 107 3.74 5.82 5.67
C GLU A 107 4.61 7.06 5.86
N ALA A 108 5.45 7.03 6.87
CA ALA A 108 6.50 8.03 7.11
C ALA A 108 7.79 7.33 7.51
N TYR A 109 8.88 7.63 6.83
CA TYR A 109 10.20 7.12 7.20
C TYR A 109 11.25 8.22 7.15
N TYR A 110 12.31 8.02 7.92
CA TYR A 110 13.48 8.85 7.89
C TYR A 110 14.73 8.00 7.74
N SER A 111 15.36 8.05 6.58
CA SER A 111 16.61 7.33 6.32
C SER A 111 17.80 8.18 6.75
N MET A 112 18.45 7.76 7.83
CA MET A 112 19.66 8.37 8.35
C MET A 112 20.89 7.72 7.75
N HIS A 113 21.69 8.47 7.03
CA HIS A 113 23.01 8.04 6.59
C HIS A 113 24.03 8.26 7.72
N ILE A 114 24.51 7.17 8.32
CA ILE A 114 25.47 7.22 9.44
C ILE A 114 26.90 7.36 8.93
N ASN A 115 27.26 6.56 7.93
CA ASN A 115 28.53 6.61 7.20
C ASN A 115 28.37 5.88 5.84
N ASP A 116 29.46 5.80 5.07
CA ASP A 116 29.45 5.22 3.72
C ASP A 116 29.03 3.74 3.67
N HIS A 117 28.95 3.07 4.82
CA HIS A 117 28.62 1.66 4.93
C HIS A 117 27.33 1.39 5.70
N LEU A 118 26.75 2.38 6.39
CA LEU A 118 25.63 2.16 7.29
C LEU A 118 24.57 3.23 7.16
N SER A 119 23.36 2.79 6.88
CA SER A 119 22.14 3.61 6.99
C SER A 119 21.11 2.96 7.92
N ILE A 120 20.40 3.77 8.67
CA ILE A 120 19.34 3.34 9.60
C ILE A 120 18.09 4.13 9.28
N SER A 121 16.96 3.43 9.12
CA SER A 121 15.69 4.05 8.72
C SER A 121 14.57 3.59 9.64
N PRO A 122 14.21 4.37 10.69
CA PRO A 122 12.95 4.22 11.36
C PRO A 122 11.80 4.47 10.40
N ASP A 123 10.75 3.71 10.55
CA ASP A 123 9.55 3.69 9.71
C ASP A 123 8.31 3.65 10.59
N PHE A 124 7.29 4.39 10.19
CA PHE A 124 5.98 4.39 10.80
C PHE A 124 4.91 4.23 9.73
N GLN A 125 3.98 3.30 9.95
CA GLN A 125 2.84 3.09 9.09
C GLN A 125 1.54 3.10 9.88
N TYR A 126 0.51 3.67 9.28
CA TYR A 126 -0.84 3.71 9.81
C TYR A 126 -1.82 3.25 8.74
N ILE A 127 -2.57 2.20 9.05
CA ILE A 127 -3.56 1.61 8.15
C ILE A 127 -4.92 1.79 8.80
N TRP A 128 -5.83 2.43 8.08
CA TRP A 128 -7.22 2.61 8.50
C TRP A 128 -8.16 1.79 7.63
N ASN A 129 -9.26 1.37 8.21
CA ASN A 129 -10.24 0.46 7.60
C ASN A 129 -9.60 -0.80 6.97
N PRO A 130 -8.77 -1.57 7.68
CA PRO A 130 -8.09 -2.73 7.13
C PRO A 130 -9.11 -3.70 6.51
N PHE A 131 -8.82 -4.17 5.27
CA PHE A 131 -9.71 -5.03 4.47
C PHE A 131 -11.09 -4.40 4.17
N GLY A 132 -11.23 -3.08 4.25
CA GLY A 132 -12.49 -2.37 4.05
C GLY A 132 -13.51 -2.59 5.17
N LYS A 133 -13.11 -3.13 6.31
CA LYS A 133 -14.00 -3.37 7.45
C LYS A 133 -14.44 -2.05 8.07
N ASP A 134 -15.73 -1.94 8.40
CA ASP A 134 -16.22 -0.84 9.22
C ASP A 134 -15.81 -1.09 10.67
N ILE A 135 -15.17 -0.09 11.27
CA ILE A 135 -14.59 -0.17 12.63
C ILE A 135 -15.66 -0.15 13.73
N SER A 136 -16.93 -0.19 13.38
CA SER A 136 -17.99 -0.07 14.40
C SER A 136 -17.98 -1.20 15.45
N ASP A 137 -17.25 -2.29 15.20
CA ASP A 137 -17.37 -3.45 16.11
C ASP A 137 -16.12 -4.31 16.35
N ASP A 138 -14.91 -3.93 16.20
CA ASP A 138 -13.73 -4.71 16.67
C ASP A 138 -12.52 -4.80 15.70
N THR A 139 -12.44 -3.98 14.68
CA THR A 139 -11.21 -3.89 13.88
C THR A 139 -10.56 -2.55 14.11
N ASP A 140 -9.63 -2.52 15.01
CA ASP A 140 -8.81 -1.34 15.26
C ASP A 140 -7.95 -1.01 14.04
N ASP A 141 -7.70 0.27 13.83
CA ASP A 141 -6.66 0.74 12.91
C ASP A 141 -5.31 0.12 13.29
N ILE A 142 -4.49 -0.15 12.29
CA ILE A 142 -3.21 -0.81 12.49
C ILE A 142 -2.09 0.22 12.50
N PHE A 143 -1.29 0.21 13.57
CA PHE A 143 -0.05 0.99 13.68
C PHE A 143 1.16 0.06 13.60
N ILE A 144 2.08 0.35 12.67
CA ILE A 144 3.31 -0.43 12.48
C ILE A 144 4.50 0.49 12.71
N TYR A 145 5.42 0.03 13.53
CA TYR A 145 6.70 0.68 13.77
C TYR A 145 7.81 -0.23 13.26
N GLY A 146 8.58 0.27 12.31
CA GLY A 146 9.66 -0.46 11.68
C GLY A 146 11.02 0.17 11.94
N LEU A 147 12.06 -0.64 11.85
CA LEU A 147 13.44 -0.18 11.81
C LEU A 147 14.17 -1.00 10.74
N ARG A 148 14.65 -0.32 9.72
CA ARG A 148 15.49 -0.92 8.67
C ARG A 148 16.93 -0.51 8.88
N THR A 149 17.85 -1.47 8.74
CA THR A 149 19.28 -1.21 8.71
C THR A 149 19.84 -1.73 7.38
N GLN A 150 20.61 -0.91 6.70
CA GLN A 150 21.30 -1.26 5.46
C GLN A 150 22.80 -1.15 5.69
N VAL A 151 23.52 -2.20 5.29
CA VAL A 151 24.99 -2.26 5.36
C VAL A 151 25.53 -2.54 3.96
N ASP A 152 26.39 -1.66 3.45
CA ASP A 152 27.03 -1.75 2.14
C ASP A 152 28.54 -2.08 2.35
N PHE A 153 29.05 -3.08 1.60
CA PHE A 153 30.42 -3.61 1.73
C PHE A 153 31.32 -3.19 0.57
#